data_81052a5d01643b2b90a26cf9c474e3dc
#
_entry.id   81052a5d01643b2b90a26cf9c474e3dc
#
_cell.length_a   1.000
_cell.length_b   1.000
_cell.length_c   1.000
_cell.angle_alpha   90.00
_cell.angle_beta   90.00
_cell.angle_gamma   90.00
#
_symmetry.space_group_name_H-M   'P 1'
#
loop_
_entity.id
_entity.type
_entity.pdbx_description
1 polymer ?
#
loop_
_entity_poly.entity_id
_entity_poly.type
_entity_poly.pdbx_seq_one_letter_code
_entity_poly.pdbx_strand_id
1 'polypeptide(L)'
;MSTILSLAPQNVWKHFYSLTQIPRPSGHMEKVTEFLINFGKGLGLESFVDEVGNVIIRKPATPGMENRKGVILQAHMDMVPQKNNDTVHDFEKDPIETYIDGDWVKAKGTTLGADNGLGVAAIMAVLEANDLKHGPLEALITKDEETGMYGAFGLKPGTVNGEILLNLDSEDEGELYIGCACLLYTSPSPRDSTS
;
A
#
# COMPACT_ATOMS: atom_id res chain seq x y z
N MET A 1 5.43 6.94 27.05
CA MET A 1 5.25 5.71 26.24
C MET A 1 5.93 5.95 24.90
N SER A 2 6.80 5.03 24.47
CA SER A 2 7.38 5.12 23.13
C SER A 2 6.25 4.94 22.09
N THR A 3 6.17 5.86 21.14
CA THR A 3 5.22 5.75 20.04
C THR A 3 5.89 5.03 18.88
N ILE A 4 5.13 4.47 17.94
CA ILE A 4 5.67 3.83 16.73
C ILE A 4 6.54 4.80 15.90
N LEU A 5 6.40 6.12 16.11
CA LEU A 5 7.23 7.16 15.49
C LEU A 5 8.72 7.10 15.90
N SER A 6 9.06 6.39 16.98
CA SER A 6 10.45 6.20 17.40
C SER A 6 11.15 4.98 16.79
N LEU A 7 10.42 4.17 16.02
CA LEU A 7 10.94 2.96 15.40
C LEU A 7 11.77 3.28 14.14
N ALA A 8 12.71 2.38 13.82
CA ALA A 8 13.50 2.45 12.59
C ALA A 8 13.03 1.39 11.57
N PRO A 9 13.03 1.73 10.27
CA PRO A 9 13.40 3.01 9.66
C PRO A 9 12.33 4.09 9.90
N GLN A 10 12.74 5.23 10.44
CA GLN A 10 11.82 6.25 10.96
C GLN A 10 10.85 6.82 9.90
N ASN A 11 11.29 6.97 8.66
CA ASN A 11 10.45 7.47 7.59
C ASN A 11 9.29 6.50 7.27
N VAL A 12 9.51 5.19 7.27
CA VAL A 12 8.45 4.20 7.06
C VAL A 12 7.43 4.26 8.20
N TRP A 13 7.90 4.24 9.45
CA TRP A 13 7.00 4.30 10.60
C TRP A 13 6.24 5.60 10.74
N LYS A 14 6.83 6.73 10.32
CA LYS A 14 6.14 8.02 10.22
C LYS A 14 4.96 7.95 9.23
N HIS A 15 5.18 7.39 8.04
CA HIS A 15 4.13 7.25 7.05
C HIS A 15 3.08 6.23 7.46
N PHE A 16 3.49 5.11 8.04
CA PHE A 16 2.55 4.13 8.58
C PHE A 16 1.67 4.75 9.68
N TYR A 17 2.27 5.50 10.62
CA TYR A 17 1.49 6.22 11.63
C TYR A 17 0.48 7.15 10.99
N SER A 18 0.86 7.91 9.96
CA SER A 18 -0.08 8.79 9.26
C SER A 18 -1.26 8.01 8.65
N LEU A 19 -1.00 6.84 8.07
CA LEU A 19 -2.04 5.97 7.53
C LEU A 19 -2.96 5.40 8.61
N THR A 20 -2.46 5.11 9.80
CA THR A 20 -3.30 4.66 10.94
C THR A 20 -4.26 5.75 11.45
N GLN A 21 -3.95 7.02 11.16
CA GLN A 21 -4.82 8.15 11.54
C GLN A 21 -5.94 8.42 10.53
N ILE A 22 -5.92 7.73 9.37
CA ILE A 22 -6.86 7.93 8.28
C ILE A 22 -7.73 6.68 8.13
N PRO A 23 -9.05 6.77 8.35
CA PRO A 23 -9.97 5.68 8.06
C PRO A 23 -9.88 5.24 6.60
N ARG A 24 -9.68 3.91 6.40
CA ARG A 24 -9.51 3.31 5.08
C ARG A 24 -10.03 1.87 5.00
N PRO A 25 -11.20 1.56 5.61
CA PRO A 25 -11.77 0.23 5.47
C PRO A 25 -12.13 -0.04 4.01
N SER A 26 -12.05 -1.29 3.57
CA SER A 26 -12.45 -1.70 2.22
C SER A 26 -13.87 -1.18 1.91
N GLY A 27 -14.07 -0.65 0.70
CA GLY A 27 -15.30 0.02 0.28
C GLY A 27 -15.39 1.52 0.61
N HIS A 28 -14.56 2.06 1.53
CA HIS A 28 -14.61 3.46 2.00
C HIS A 28 -13.20 4.08 2.05
N MET A 29 -12.61 4.34 0.89
CA MET A 29 -11.20 4.76 0.77
C MET A 29 -11.02 6.21 0.33
N GLU A 30 -12.08 7.01 0.29
CA GLU A 30 -12.04 8.40 -0.21
C GLU A 30 -11.00 9.24 0.54
N LYS A 31 -10.94 9.09 1.88
CA LYS A 31 -10.01 9.86 2.73
C LYS A 31 -8.55 9.50 2.47
N VAL A 32 -8.23 8.20 2.37
CA VAL A 32 -6.86 7.75 2.11
C VAL A 32 -6.46 8.06 0.68
N THR A 33 -7.39 7.97 -0.30
CA THR A 33 -7.16 8.37 -1.69
C THR A 33 -6.76 9.85 -1.77
N GLU A 34 -7.54 10.73 -1.13
CA GLU A 34 -7.23 12.16 -1.06
C GLU A 34 -5.88 12.43 -0.38
N PHE A 35 -5.61 11.75 0.72
CA PHE A 35 -4.33 11.86 1.43
C PHE A 35 -3.14 11.50 0.54
N LEU A 36 -3.20 10.37 -0.18
CA LEU A 36 -2.13 9.90 -1.06
C LEU A 36 -1.90 10.84 -2.25
N ILE A 37 -2.98 11.35 -2.85
CA ILE A 37 -2.90 12.35 -3.92
C ILE A 37 -2.25 13.64 -3.41
N ASN A 38 -2.66 14.11 -2.23
CA ASN A 38 -2.10 15.33 -1.64
C ASN A 38 -0.63 15.12 -1.23
N PHE A 39 -0.26 13.94 -0.77
CA PHE A 39 1.12 13.57 -0.49
C PHE A 39 2.00 13.69 -1.74
N GLY A 40 1.61 13.04 -2.85
CA GLY A 40 2.38 13.10 -4.09
C GLY A 40 2.47 14.52 -4.67
N LYS A 41 1.36 15.27 -4.67
CA LYS A 41 1.34 16.68 -5.07
C LYS A 41 2.23 17.56 -4.18
N GLY A 42 2.27 17.29 -2.88
CA GLY A 42 3.14 18.00 -1.93
C GLY A 42 4.63 17.80 -2.21
N LEU A 43 5.00 16.68 -2.83
CA LEU A 43 6.35 16.41 -3.33
C LEU A 43 6.61 16.97 -4.74
N GLY A 44 5.63 17.61 -5.37
CA GLY A 44 5.74 18.09 -6.75
C GLY A 44 5.67 16.96 -7.78
N LEU A 45 5.16 15.78 -7.42
CA LEU A 45 5.05 14.61 -8.29
C LEU A 45 3.71 14.56 -9.02
N GLU A 46 3.71 14.05 -10.24
CA GLU A 46 2.47 13.72 -10.95
C GLU A 46 1.68 12.70 -10.13
N SER A 47 0.43 13.03 -9.79
CA SER A 47 -0.41 12.22 -8.92
C SER A 47 -1.85 12.29 -9.37
N PHE A 48 -2.45 11.14 -9.68
CA PHE A 48 -3.81 11.05 -10.18
C PHE A 48 -4.49 9.75 -9.73
N VAL A 49 -5.80 9.72 -9.87
CA VAL A 49 -6.64 8.54 -9.66
C VAL A 49 -7.05 8.01 -11.02
N ASP A 50 -6.93 6.71 -11.25
CA ASP A 50 -7.40 6.08 -12.47
C ASP A 50 -8.93 5.90 -12.48
N GLU A 51 -9.46 5.36 -13.57
CA GLU A 51 -10.91 5.21 -13.76
C GLU A 51 -11.60 4.29 -12.75
N VAL A 52 -10.84 3.38 -12.11
CA VAL A 52 -11.36 2.43 -11.11
C VAL A 52 -11.07 2.83 -9.68
N GLY A 53 -10.28 3.89 -9.47
CA GLY A 53 -10.01 4.45 -8.14
C GLY A 53 -8.64 4.08 -7.56
N ASN A 54 -7.72 3.50 -8.34
CA ASN A 54 -6.33 3.33 -7.92
C ASN A 54 -5.61 4.67 -7.90
N VAL A 55 -4.68 4.84 -6.97
CA VAL A 55 -3.79 6.02 -6.92
C VAL A 55 -2.49 5.71 -7.63
N ILE A 56 -2.12 6.57 -8.58
CA ILE A 56 -0.85 6.51 -9.28
C ILE A 56 -0.03 7.76 -8.95
N ILE A 57 1.24 7.57 -8.56
CA ILE A 57 2.19 8.66 -8.32
C ILE A 57 3.46 8.37 -9.10
N ARG A 58 3.92 9.31 -9.94
CA ARG A 58 5.11 9.15 -10.77
C ARG A 58 6.25 10.00 -10.28
N LYS A 59 7.40 9.37 -10.05
CA LYS A 59 8.66 10.04 -9.69
C LYS A 59 9.65 9.92 -10.84
N PRO A 60 10.11 11.04 -11.42
CA PRO A 60 11.12 11.03 -12.49
C PRO A 60 12.41 10.36 -12.02
N ALA A 61 13.17 9.80 -12.96
CA ALA A 61 14.50 9.28 -12.69
C ALA A 61 15.42 10.35 -12.07
N THR A 62 16.33 9.92 -11.23
CA THR A 62 17.42 10.82 -10.79
C THR A 62 18.37 11.12 -11.94
N PRO A 63 19.05 12.30 -11.96
CA PRO A 63 19.94 12.68 -13.04
C PRO A 63 20.96 11.59 -13.38
N GLY A 64 21.04 11.23 -14.68
CA GLY A 64 21.89 10.19 -15.20
C GLY A 64 21.33 8.76 -15.09
N MET A 65 20.08 8.59 -14.63
CA MET A 65 19.40 7.30 -14.52
C MET A 65 18.18 7.18 -15.44
N GLU A 66 18.00 8.11 -16.37
CA GLU A 66 16.81 8.22 -17.24
C GLU A 66 16.65 6.99 -18.17
N ASN A 67 17.78 6.36 -18.53
CA ASN A 67 17.80 5.17 -19.40
C ASN A 67 17.64 3.84 -18.62
N ARG A 68 17.35 3.90 -17.33
CA ARG A 68 17.07 2.69 -16.54
C ARG A 68 15.61 2.28 -16.72
N LYS A 69 15.37 0.99 -16.55
CA LYS A 69 14.01 0.44 -16.56
C LYS A 69 13.15 1.12 -15.49
N GLY A 70 11.94 1.46 -15.84
CA GLY A 70 10.96 1.96 -14.90
C GLY A 70 10.51 0.85 -13.93
N VAL A 71 10.37 1.21 -12.66
CA VAL A 71 9.93 0.30 -11.61
C VAL A 71 8.58 0.76 -11.07
N ILE A 72 7.63 -0.16 -10.99
CA ILE A 72 6.34 0.03 -10.36
C ILE A 72 6.41 -0.58 -8.95
N LEU A 73 6.14 0.23 -7.94
CA LEU A 73 5.99 -0.20 -6.55
C LEU A 73 4.49 -0.32 -6.28
N GLN A 74 4.02 -1.52 -5.97
CA GLN A 74 2.59 -1.79 -5.82
C GLN A 74 2.26 -2.24 -4.39
N ALA A 75 1.17 -1.68 -3.86
CA ALA A 75 0.54 -2.05 -2.59
C ALA A 75 -0.95 -1.73 -2.67
N HIS A 76 -1.77 -2.17 -1.70
CA HIS A 76 -3.17 -1.76 -1.61
C HIS A 76 -3.43 -0.78 -0.46
N MET A 77 -4.42 0.12 -0.64
CA MET A 77 -4.68 1.17 0.33
C MET A 77 -5.74 0.82 1.37
N ASP A 78 -6.60 -0.14 1.10
CA ASP A 78 -7.65 -0.59 1.99
C ASP A 78 -7.14 -1.51 3.10
N MET A 79 -7.98 -1.80 4.06
CA MET A 79 -7.71 -2.73 5.15
C MET A 79 -9.00 -3.43 5.61
N VAL A 80 -8.85 -4.64 6.12
CA VAL A 80 -9.94 -5.39 6.77
C VAL A 80 -10.41 -4.69 8.04
N PRO A 81 -11.69 -4.28 8.15
CA PRO A 81 -12.22 -3.59 9.33
C PRO A 81 -12.77 -4.60 10.37
N GLN A 82 -11.89 -5.19 11.17
CA GLN A 82 -12.27 -6.13 12.23
C GLN A 82 -11.92 -5.59 13.61
N LYS A 83 -12.77 -5.87 14.61
CA LYS A 83 -12.55 -5.47 16.01
C LYS A 83 -13.05 -6.53 16.98
N ASN A 84 -12.55 -6.48 18.22
CA ASN A 84 -13.06 -7.31 19.29
C ASN A 84 -14.50 -6.92 19.66
N ASN A 85 -15.27 -7.87 20.16
CA ASN A 85 -16.71 -7.66 20.48
C ASN A 85 -16.96 -6.59 21.52
N ASP A 86 -16.01 -6.35 22.42
CA ASP A 86 -16.07 -5.36 23.50
C ASP A 86 -15.46 -4.00 23.10
N THR A 87 -14.94 -3.88 21.88
CA THR A 87 -14.30 -2.65 21.40
C THR A 87 -15.34 -1.73 20.74
N VAL A 88 -15.41 -0.49 21.21
CA VAL A 88 -16.16 0.57 20.55
C VAL A 88 -15.24 1.28 19.56
N HIS A 89 -15.49 1.12 18.27
CA HIS A 89 -14.70 1.72 17.20
C HIS A 89 -15.53 1.81 15.92
N ASP A 90 -15.44 2.92 15.22
CA ASP A 90 -16.06 3.17 13.91
C ASP A 90 -14.95 3.31 12.86
N PHE A 91 -14.75 2.28 12.04
CA PHE A 91 -13.69 2.25 11.04
C PHE A 91 -13.79 3.32 9.95
N GLU A 92 -14.95 3.97 9.80
CA GLU A 92 -15.10 5.07 8.85
C GLU A 92 -14.73 6.43 9.44
N LYS A 93 -14.56 6.52 10.79
CA LYS A 93 -14.35 7.79 11.51
C LYS A 93 -13.13 7.80 12.40
N ASP A 94 -12.89 6.69 13.11
CA ASP A 94 -11.89 6.64 14.18
C ASP A 94 -10.53 6.21 13.66
N PRO A 95 -9.45 6.81 14.17
CA PRO A 95 -8.09 6.37 13.89
C PRO A 95 -7.78 5.04 14.58
N ILE A 96 -6.86 4.27 14.04
CA ILE A 96 -6.35 3.06 14.68
C ILE A 96 -5.38 3.45 15.81
N GLU A 97 -5.70 3.06 17.04
CA GLU A 97 -4.83 3.25 18.19
C GLU A 97 -3.73 2.20 18.21
N THR A 98 -2.49 2.62 17.91
CA THR A 98 -1.31 1.75 17.88
C THR A 98 -0.53 1.79 19.19
N TYR A 99 0.07 0.66 19.58
CA TYR A 99 1.00 0.57 20.70
C TYR A 99 2.11 -0.44 20.44
N ILE A 100 3.21 -0.33 21.19
CA ILE A 100 4.34 -1.26 21.15
C ILE A 100 4.20 -2.23 22.32
N ASP A 101 4.29 -3.52 22.03
CA ASP A 101 4.27 -4.62 22.99
C ASP A 101 5.47 -5.53 22.74
N GLY A 102 6.56 -5.33 23.50
CA GLY A 102 7.83 -5.98 23.25
C GLY A 102 8.37 -5.62 21.86
N ASP A 103 8.54 -6.62 21.01
CA ASP A 103 9.03 -6.47 19.62
C ASP A 103 7.90 -6.27 18.60
N TRP A 104 6.66 -6.15 19.06
CA TRP A 104 5.49 -6.07 18.21
C TRP A 104 4.83 -4.70 18.23
N VAL A 105 4.39 -4.25 17.07
CA VAL A 105 3.41 -3.15 16.94
C VAL A 105 2.02 -3.77 16.83
N LYS A 106 1.11 -3.30 17.67
CA LYS A 106 -0.27 -3.81 17.76
C LYS A 106 -1.28 -2.68 17.71
N ALA A 107 -2.53 -3.01 17.38
CA ALA A 107 -3.68 -2.13 17.50
C ALA A 107 -4.52 -2.51 18.73
N LYS A 108 -5.16 -1.51 19.33
CA LYS A 108 -5.96 -1.68 20.54
C LYS A 108 -7.37 -2.15 20.18
N GLY A 109 -7.56 -3.45 20.20
CA GLY A 109 -8.87 -4.08 20.00
C GLY A 109 -9.39 -4.08 18.55
N THR A 110 -8.58 -3.66 17.59
CA THR A 110 -8.92 -3.65 16.15
C THR A 110 -7.84 -4.33 15.33
N THR A 111 -8.11 -4.59 14.05
CA THR A 111 -7.07 -4.83 13.05
C THR A 111 -6.12 -3.65 12.99
N LEU A 112 -4.84 -3.90 12.71
CA LEU A 112 -3.79 -2.88 12.64
C LEU A 112 -3.74 -2.18 11.26
N GLY A 113 -4.08 -2.92 10.20
CA GLY A 113 -3.93 -2.47 8.81
C GLY A 113 -2.46 -2.38 8.36
N ALA A 114 -1.58 -3.22 8.94
CA ALA A 114 -0.21 -3.37 8.45
C ALA A 114 -0.20 -3.97 7.04
N ASP A 115 -1.10 -4.89 6.80
CA ASP A 115 -1.56 -5.35 5.51
C ASP A 115 -2.57 -4.32 4.95
N ASN A 116 -2.30 -3.61 3.86
CA ASN A 116 -0.95 -3.43 3.29
C ASN A 116 -0.42 -2.00 3.56
N GLY A 117 -0.80 -1.43 4.72
CA GLY A 117 -0.38 -0.08 5.14
C GLY A 117 1.14 0.07 5.27
N LEU A 118 1.88 -1.01 5.61
CA LEU A 118 3.35 -0.96 5.64
C LEU A 118 3.93 -0.91 4.23
N GLY A 119 3.36 -1.64 3.27
CA GLY A 119 3.74 -1.54 1.86
C GLY A 119 3.52 -0.13 1.32
N VAL A 120 2.35 0.46 1.57
CA VAL A 120 2.07 1.86 1.21
C VAL A 120 3.04 2.83 1.87
N ALA A 121 3.34 2.66 3.17
CA ALA A 121 4.29 3.50 3.90
C ALA A 121 5.71 3.40 3.35
N ALA A 122 6.15 2.21 2.95
CA ALA A 122 7.45 2.00 2.30
C ALA A 122 7.52 2.71 0.94
N ILE A 123 6.46 2.61 0.13
CA ILE A 123 6.34 3.36 -1.14
C ILE A 123 6.45 4.87 -0.88
N MET A 124 5.70 5.40 0.09
CA MET A 124 5.76 6.81 0.44
C MET A 124 7.16 7.24 0.86
N ALA A 125 7.86 6.43 1.67
CA ALA A 125 9.22 6.69 2.08
C ALA A 125 10.20 6.74 0.89
N VAL A 126 10.07 5.86 -0.09
CA VAL A 126 10.86 5.87 -1.33
C VAL A 126 10.55 7.10 -2.18
N LEU A 127 9.28 7.47 -2.29
CA LEU A 127 8.88 8.67 -3.04
C LEU A 127 9.39 9.96 -2.40
N GLU A 128 9.40 10.06 -1.07
CA GLU A 128 9.90 11.22 -0.32
C GLU A 128 11.44 11.32 -0.34
N ALA A 129 12.16 10.19 -0.48
CA ALA A 129 13.62 10.16 -0.39
C ALA A 129 14.29 10.95 -1.53
N ASN A 130 15.32 11.74 -1.17
CA ASN A 130 16.08 12.56 -2.10
C ASN A 130 17.55 12.10 -2.27
N ASP A 131 17.95 11.07 -1.55
CA ASP A 131 19.29 10.49 -1.51
C ASP A 131 19.42 9.17 -2.27
N LEU A 132 18.32 8.64 -2.79
CA LEU A 132 18.29 7.42 -3.58
C LEU A 132 18.60 7.72 -5.06
N LYS A 133 19.42 6.85 -5.67
CA LYS A 133 19.61 6.84 -7.13
C LYS A 133 18.67 5.81 -7.76
N HIS A 134 17.80 6.23 -8.67
CA HIS A 134 16.78 5.38 -9.27
C HIS A 134 16.44 5.81 -10.70
N GLY A 135 16.00 4.87 -11.51
CA GLY A 135 15.30 5.11 -12.77
C GLY A 135 13.90 5.70 -12.52
N PRO A 136 13.04 5.80 -13.53
CA PRO A 136 11.66 6.22 -13.34
C PRO A 136 10.95 5.30 -12.34
N LEU A 137 10.21 5.88 -11.37
CA LEU A 137 9.41 5.13 -10.40
C LEU A 137 7.94 5.50 -10.55
N GLU A 138 7.09 4.50 -10.41
CA GLU A 138 5.64 4.66 -10.31
C GLU A 138 5.15 3.95 -9.04
N ALA A 139 4.41 4.65 -8.22
CA ALA A 139 3.59 4.01 -7.19
C ALA A 139 2.25 3.63 -7.81
N LEU A 140 1.85 2.38 -7.68
CA LEU A 140 0.51 1.89 -7.99
C LEU A 140 -0.12 1.43 -6.69
N ILE A 141 -1.02 2.25 -6.13
CA ILE A 141 -1.70 1.93 -4.87
C ILE A 141 -3.14 1.56 -5.21
N THR A 142 -3.42 0.26 -5.15
CA THR A 142 -4.70 -0.31 -5.57
C THR A 142 -5.76 -0.18 -4.47
N LYS A 143 -7.02 -0.21 -4.89
CA LYS A 143 -8.17 -0.18 -3.99
C LYS A 143 -8.87 -1.53 -3.92
N ASP A 144 -9.59 -1.77 -2.81
CA ASP A 144 -10.48 -2.92 -2.62
C ASP A 144 -9.82 -4.27 -2.92
N GLU A 145 -8.57 -4.44 -2.46
CA GLU A 145 -7.85 -5.71 -2.56
C GLU A 145 -8.58 -6.78 -1.75
N GLU A 146 -8.85 -6.50 -0.48
CA GLU A 146 -9.40 -7.38 0.54
C GLU A 146 -10.83 -7.89 0.23
N THR A 147 -11.52 -7.25 -0.68
CA THR A 147 -12.90 -7.61 -1.07
C THR A 147 -13.02 -8.23 -2.45
N GLY A 148 -11.90 -8.38 -3.18
CA GLY A 148 -11.89 -9.03 -4.49
C GLY A 148 -10.98 -8.40 -5.52
N MET A 149 -9.95 -7.66 -5.10
CA MET A 149 -8.91 -7.10 -5.97
C MET A 149 -9.46 -6.17 -7.08
N TYR A 150 -10.57 -5.47 -6.79
CA TYR A 150 -11.29 -4.68 -7.81
C TYR A 150 -10.40 -3.65 -8.50
N GLY A 151 -9.51 -2.99 -7.76
CA GLY A 151 -8.56 -2.04 -8.32
C GLY A 151 -7.57 -2.69 -9.28
N ALA A 152 -7.04 -3.85 -8.93
CA ALA A 152 -6.09 -4.58 -9.77
C ALA A 152 -6.75 -5.12 -11.05
N PHE A 153 -7.93 -5.75 -10.93
CA PHE A 153 -8.66 -6.28 -12.10
C PHE A 153 -9.18 -5.18 -13.04
N GLY A 154 -9.48 -4.01 -12.51
CA GLY A 154 -9.95 -2.88 -13.31
C GLY A 154 -8.83 -2.04 -13.94
N LEU A 155 -7.56 -2.32 -13.63
CA LEU A 155 -6.42 -1.58 -14.17
C LEU A 155 -6.34 -1.73 -15.69
N LYS A 156 -6.32 -0.60 -16.40
CA LYS A 156 -6.27 -0.61 -17.86
C LYS A 156 -4.84 -0.64 -18.38
N PRO A 157 -4.58 -1.29 -19.53
CA PRO A 157 -3.29 -1.21 -20.20
C PRO A 157 -2.88 0.24 -20.44
N GLY A 158 -1.61 0.57 -20.14
CA GLY A 158 -1.07 1.92 -20.31
C GLY A 158 -1.29 2.87 -19.14
N THR A 159 -1.98 2.47 -18.06
CA THR A 159 -2.09 3.27 -16.84
C THR A 159 -0.73 3.43 -16.17
N VAL A 160 0.09 2.38 -16.15
CA VAL A 160 1.48 2.39 -15.68
C VAL A 160 2.44 2.07 -16.83
N ASN A 161 3.67 2.58 -16.76
CA ASN A 161 4.66 2.49 -17.83
C ASN A 161 5.92 1.69 -17.43
N GLY A 162 6.08 1.37 -16.15
CA GLY A 162 7.24 0.62 -15.65
C GLY A 162 7.33 -0.79 -16.24
N GLU A 163 8.55 -1.30 -16.36
CA GLU A 163 8.85 -2.63 -16.89
C GLU A 163 9.04 -3.70 -15.79
N ILE A 164 9.25 -3.25 -14.56
CA ILE A 164 9.48 -4.11 -13.39
C ILE A 164 8.41 -3.75 -12.36
N LEU A 165 7.64 -4.73 -11.92
CA LEU A 165 6.67 -4.54 -10.84
C LEU A 165 7.18 -5.23 -9.57
N LEU A 166 7.25 -4.46 -8.49
CA LEU A 166 7.53 -4.95 -7.14
C LEU A 166 6.24 -4.82 -6.32
N ASN A 167 5.60 -5.95 -6.06
CA ASN A 167 4.46 -6.03 -5.15
C ASN A 167 5.01 -6.11 -3.71
N LEU A 168 4.51 -5.23 -2.83
CA LEU A 168 4.91 -5.14 -1.43
C LEU A 168 3.88 -5.79 -0.49
N ASP A 169 3.19 -6.79 -1.00
CA ASP A 169 2.12 -7.50 -0.31
C ASP A 169 2.54 -8.96 -0.05
N SER A 170 3.72 -9.12 0.54
CA SER A 170 4.28 -10.41 0.93
C SER A 170 4.20 -10.58 2.45
N GLU A 171 3.82 -11.77 2.91
CA GLU A 171 3.67 -12.09 4.32
C GLU A 171 4.92 -12.79 4.91
N ASP A 172 5.78 -13.36 4.07
CA ASP A 172 6.94 -14.16 4.52
C ASP A 172 8.21 -13.31 4.59
N GLU A 173 8.84 -13.31 5.76
CA GLU A 173 10.05 -12.55 6.02
C GLU A 173 11.24 -13.10 5.20
N GLY A 174 11.90 -12.22 4.46
CA GLY A 174 13.13 -12.54 3.73
C GLY A 174 12.92 -13.35 2.45
N GLU A 175 11.68 -13.57 2.04
CA GLU A 175 11.36 -14.28 0.79
C GLU A 175 11.02 -13.31 -0.35
N LEU A 176 11.45 -13.67 -1.55
CA LEU A 176 11.14 -12.96 -2.79
C LEU A 176 10.42 -13.91 -3.74
N TYR A 177 9.15 -13.63 -4.00
CA TYR A 177 8.32 -14.43 -4.89
C TYR A 177 8.40 -13.89 -6.33
N ILE A 178 8.68 -14.76 -7.29
CA ILE A 178 8.70 -14.43 -8.73
C ILE A 178 7.34 -14.64 -9.40
N GLY A 179 6.33 -15.00 -8.65
CA GLY A 179 4.95 -15.21 -9.09
C GLY A 179 4.03 -15.33 -7.87
N CYS A 180 2.74 -15.21 -8.07
CA CYS A 180 1.78 -15.39 -7.00
C CYS A 180 0.67 -16.39 -7.40
N ALA A 181 0.01 -16.96 -6.41
CA ALA A 181 -1.13 -17.86 -6.61
C ALA A 181 -2.33 -17.20 -7.29
N CYS A 182 -2.41 -15.87 -7.30
CA CYS A 182 -3.46 -15.11 -7.97
C CYS A 182 -3.51 -15.36 -9.49
N LEU A 183 -2.44 -15.81 -10.11
CA LEU A 183 -2.43 -16.20 -11.52
C LEU A 183 -3.16 -17.54 -11.78
N LEU A 184 -3.51 -18.30 -10.76
CA LEU A 184 -4.27 -19.54 -10.88
C LEU A 184 -5.76 -19.32 -11.23
N TYR A 185 -6.28 -18.12 -11.10
CA TYR A 185 -7.63 -17.78 -11.56
C TYR A 185 -7.80 -17.76 -13.07
N THR A 186 -6.73 -17.72 -13.83
CA THR A 186 -6.76 -17.75 -15.30
C THR A 186 -6.68 -19.17 -15.88
N SER A 187 -6.41 -20.18 -15.05
CA SER A 187 -6.44 -21.59 -15.42
C SER A 187 -7.18 -22.35 -14.34
N PRO A 188 -8.43 -22.82 -14.61
CA PRO A 188 -9.15 -23.63 -13.63
C PRO A 188 -8.32 -24.88 -13.31
N SER A 189 -7.92 -24.98 -12.05
CA SER A 189 -7.21 -26.16 -11.55
C SER A 189 -8.11 -27.37 -11.64
N PRO A 190 -7.62 -28.55 -12.07
CA PRO A 190 -8.40 -29.79 -12.01
C PRO A 190 -8.92 -30.15 -10.59
N ARG A 191 -8.43 -29.48 -9.55
CA ARG A 191 -8.90 -29.64 -8.17
C ARG A 191 -10.17 -28.85 -7.86
N ASP A 192 -10.48 -27.79 -8.64
CA ASP A 192 -11.68 -26.97 -8.42
C ASP A 192 -12.92 -27.56 -9.10
N SER A 193 -12.77 -28.69 -9.81
CA SER A 193 -13.86 -29.38 -10.51
C SER A 193 -14.51 -30.51 -9.71
N THR A 194 -14.19 -30.69 -8.42
CA THR A 194 -14.73 -31.72 -7.54
C THR A 194 -15.31 -31.14 -6.26
N SER A 195 -16.34 -30.34 -6.37
CA SER A 195 -17.27 -30.05 -5.27
C SER A 195 -18.67 -29.84 -5.79
#